data_9210abe6bdfff97aa223573a0c7e11e9
#
_entry.id   9210abe6bdfff97aa223573a0c7e11e9
#
_cell.length_a   1.000
_cell.length_b   1.000
_cell.length_c   1.000
_cell.angle_alpha   90.00
_cell.angle_beta   90.00
_cell.angle_gamma   90.00
#
_symmetry.space_group_name_H-M   'P 1'
#
loop_
_entity.id
_entity.type
_entity.pdbx_description
1 polymer ?
#
loop_
_entity_poly.entity_id
_entity_poly.type
_entity_poly.pdbx_seq_one_letter_code
_entity_poly.pdbx_strand_id
1 'polypeptide(L)'
;REASDDLADSQRQMAQWLADHDVDLIIGTHPHVTQTAEWLTGAEGHTSFVAYSLGNFLNAQSSPDNMIGAVLDITFQKTTQSDGSSAVEMQDPKLHCVISQYEDGWKNIREYPYSAYTDELGAAHGNFTLTREYIESVLYGSIDEQFVTLD
;
A
#
# COMPACT_ATOMS: atom_id res chain seq x y z
N ARG A 1 13.58 2.21 7.77
CA ARG A 1 14.62 1.68 6.88
C ARG A 1 14.15 1.92 5.45
N GLU A 2 14.84 2.80 4.72
CA GLU A 2 14.47 3.14 3.34
C GLU A 2 14.75 1.97 2.39
N ALA A 3 13.93 1.85 1.33
CA ALA A 3 14.03 0.85 0.27
C ALA A 3 14.14 -0.61 0.79
N SER A 4 13.34 -0.94 1.79
CA SER A 4 13.24 -2.30 2.32
C SER A 4 11.76 -2.70 2.45
N ASP A 5 11.38 -3.78 1.79
CA ASP A 5 10.08 -4.44 1.93
C ASP A 5 9.98 -5.26 3.23
N ASP A 6 11.13 -5.61 3.85
CA ASP A 6 11.16 -6.26 5.16
C ASP A 6 10.67 -5.30 6.26
N LEU A 7 9.75 -5.78 7.09
CA LEU A 7 9.29 -5.05 8.26
C LEU A 7 10.35 -5.04 9.37
N ALA A 8 10.66 -3.85 9.87
CA ALA A 8 11.44 -3.72 11.09
C ALA A 8 10.59 -4.09 12.33
N ASP A 9 11.22 -4.64 13.36
CA ASP A 9 10.54 -4.97 14.62
C ASP A 9 9.84 -3.74 15.23
N SER A 10 10.44 -2.56 15.09
CA SER A 10 9.85 -1.30 15.57
C SER A 10 8.55 -0.93 14.85
N GLN A 11 8.39 -1.27 13.57
CA GLN A 11 7.14 -1.06 12.84
C GLN A 11 6.04 -1.98 13.39
N ARG A 12 6.34 -3.27 13.57
CA ARG A 12 5.41 -4.23 14.15
C ARG A 12 4.99 -3.84 15.58
N GLN A 13 5.96 -3.45 16.41
CA GLN A 13 5.71 -3.02 17.78
C GLN A 13 4.83 -1.77 17.83
N MET A 14 5.09 -0.80 16.95
CA MET A 14 4.28 0.42 16.88
C MET A 14 2.86 0.12 16.40
N ALA A 15 2.70 -0.71 15.37
CA ALA A 15 1.39 -1.10 14.87
C ALA A 15 0.57 -1.84 15.95
N GLN A 16 1.19 -2.80 16.65
CA GLN A 16 0.54 -3.51 17.75
C GLN A 16 0.18 -2.56 18.90
N TRP A 17 1.08 -1.65 19.25
CA TRP A 17 0.79 -0.66 20.30
C TRP A 17 -0.40 0.24 19.94
N LEU A 18 -0.51 0.66 18.67
CA LEU A 18 -1.67 1.44 18.20
C LEU A 18 -2.95 0.61 18.22
N ALA A 19 -2.89 -0.66 17.80
CA ALA A 19 -4.04 -1.57 17.86
C ALA A 19 -4.50 -1.81 19.31
N ASP A 20 -3.57 -1.93 20.27
CA ASP A 20 -3.85 -2.07 21.70
C ASP A 20 -4.48 -0.80 22.31
N HIS A 21 -4.47 0.32 21.59
CA HIS A 21 -5.06 1.60 21.99
C HIS A 21 -6.24 2.00 21.08
N ASP A 22 -6.95 1.02 20.55
CA ASP A 22 -8.20 1.17 19.79
C ASP A 22 -8.08 2.02 18.51
N VAL A 23 -6.92 2.00 17.86
CA VAL A 23 -6.76 2.63 16.53
C VAL A 23 -7.25 1.66 15.47
N ASP A 24 -8.33 2.02 14.77
CA ASP A 24 -8.96 1.16 13.75
C ASP A 24 -8.09 0.96 12.53
N LEU A 25 -7.55 2.05 11.94
CA LEU A 25 -6.77 2.05 10.70
C LEU A 25 -5.39 2.66 10.90
N ILE A 26 -4.36 1.90 10.54
CA ILE A 26 -2.95 2.31 10.64
C ILE A 26 -2.35 2.32 9.24
N ILE A 27 -1.87 3.48 8.79
CA ILE A 27 -1.17 3.63 7.52
C ILE A 27 0.25 4.11 7.79
N GLY A 28 1.20 3.22 7.52
CA GLY A 28 2.62 3.52 7.61
C GLY A 28 3.18 4.15 6.34
N THR A 29 4.29 4.86 6.49
CA THR A 29 5.03 5.52 5.40
C THR A 29 6.53 5.44 5.67
N HIS A 30 7.34 6.02 4.82
CA HIS A 30 8.79 6.20 4.91
C HIS A 30 9.65 5.23 4.08
N PRO A 31 9.39 3.91 3.96
CA PRO A 31 10.29 3.04 3.21
C PRO A 31 10.42 3.37 1.72
N HIS A 32 9.47 4.12 1.15
CA HIS A 32 9.37 4.44 -0.28
C HIS A 32 9.16 3.22 -1.19
N VAL A 33 8.89 2.06 -0.61
CA VAL A 33 8.49 0.81 -1.28
C VAL A 33 7.24 0.27 -0.59
N THR A 34 6.48 -0.56 -1.28
CA THR A 34 5.34 -1.26 -0.68
C THR A 34 5.80 -2.24 0.38
N GLN A 35 5.06 -2.33 1.47
CA GLN A 35 5.21 -3.36 2.50
C GLN A 35 3.86 -4.00 2.77
N THR A 36 3.86 -5.12 3.45
CA THR A 36 2.65 -5.91 3.71
C THR A 36 1.56 -5.14 4.45
N ALA A 37 0.35 -5.68 4.37
CA ALA A 37 -0.79 -5.27 5.17
C ALA A 37 -1.36 -6.47 5.91
N GLU A 38 -1.98 -6.25 7.05
CA GLU A 38 -2.60 -7.31 7.85
C GLU A 38 -3.69 -6.79 8.78
N TRP A 39 -4.53 -7.70 9.25
CA TRP A 39 -5.42 -7.45 10.37
C TRP A 39 -4.69 -7.76 11.68
N LEU A 40 -4.73 -6.83 12.62
CA LEU A 40 -4.21 -7.00 13.97
C LEU A 40 -5.37 -7.13 14.97
N THR A 41 -5.14 -7.94 16.00
CA THR A 41 -6.01 -7.96 17.18
C THR A 41 -5.29 -7.21 18.29
N GLY A 42 -5.89 -6.09 18.72
CA GLY A 42 -5.44 -5.29 19.83
C GLY A 42 -5.94 -5.80 21.18
N ALA A 43 -5.72 -5.01 22.22
CA ALA A 43 -6.22 -5.28 23.56
C ALA A 43 -7.75 -5.43 23.54
N GLU A 44 -8.27 -6.28 24.43
CA GLU A 44 -9.72 -6.54 24.57
C GLU A 44 -10.43 -7.04 23.28
N GLY A 45 -9.66 -7.46 22.27
CA GLY A 45 -10.20 -8.01 21.02
C GLY A 45 -10.54 -6.95 19.97
N HIS A 46 -10.08 -5.71 20.11
CA HIS A 46 -10.19 -4.67 19.10
C HIS A 46 -9.54 -5.13 17.78
N THR A 47 -10.17 -4.84 16.65
CA THR A 47 -9.66 -5.21 15.32
C THR A 47 -9.15 -3.97 14.60
N SER A 48 -7.88 -3.99 14.21
CA SER A 48 -7.21 -2.93 13.46
C SER A 48 -6.76 -3.44 12.09
N PHE A 49 -6.85 -2.62 11.07
CA PHE A 49 -6.18 -2.88 9.80
C PHE A 49 -4.91 -2.04 9.70
N VAL A 50 -3.79 -2.67 9.33
CA VAL A 50 -2.52 -1.98 9.11
C VAL A 50 -2.02 -2.21 7.69
N ALA A 51 -1.67 -1.12 7.00
CA ALA A 51 -0.81 -1.12 5.81
C ALA A 51 0.53 -0.49 6.20
N TYR A 52 1.59 -1.30 6.27
CA TYR A 52 2.89 -0.84 6.81
C TYR A 52 3.60 0.18 5.92
N SER A 53 3.42 0.08 4.61
CA SER A 53 3.79 1.11 3.65
C SER A 53 3.02 0.94 2.35
N LEU A 54 2.47 2.04 1.85
CA LEU A 54 1.84 2.10 0.54
C LEU A 54 2.84 2.40 -0.59
N GLY A 55 4.14 2.51 -0.29
CA GLY A 55 5.12 2.97 -1.26
C GLY A 55 4.95 4.45 -1.60
N ASN A 56 5.33 4.82 -2.80
CA ASN A 56 5.18 6.18 -3.32
C ASN A 56 3.92 6.31 -4.19
N PHE A 57 3.23 7.45 -4.11
CA PHE A 57 2.13 7.75 -5.03
C PHE A 57 2.66 8.41 -6.32
N LEU A 58 3.33 9.55 -6.20
CA LEU A 58 3.96 10.24 -7.34
C LEU A 58 5.37 10.63 -6.96
N ASN A 59 6.35 10.14 -7.70
CA ASN A 59 7.75 10.37 -7.35
C ASN A 59 8.67 10.40 -8.58
N ALA A 60 9.94 10.77 -8.34
CA ALA A 60 11.00 10.81 -9.33
C ALA A 60 12.29 10.19 -8.78
N GLN A 61 12.17 9.10 -8.03
CA GLN A 61 13.32 8.35 -7.53
C GLN A 61 13.92 7.46 -8.63
N SER A 62 15.09 6.89 -8.38
CA SER A 62 15.87 6.19 -9.40
C SER A 62 15.92 4.67 -9.21
N SER A 63 15.17 4.11 -8.26
CA SER A 63 15.02 2.67 -8.09
C SER A 63 13.69 2.19 -8.68
N PRO A 64 13.65 1.06 -9.40
CA PRO A 64 12.40 0.55 -9.97
C PRO A 64 11.34 0.24 -8.89
N ASP A 65 11.73 -0.32 -7.74
CA ASP A 65 10.80 -0.62 -6.65
C ASP A 65 10.11 0.63 -6.10
N ASN A 66 10.82 1.77 -6.10
CA ASN A 66 10.27 3.05 -5.66
C ASN A 66 9.21 3.63 -6.61
N MET A 67 9.10 3.10 -7.84
CA MET A 67 8.06 3.49 -8.81
C MET A 67 6.74 2.78 -8.55
N ILE A 68 6.74 1.75 -7.71
CA ILE A 68 5.57 0.93 -7.44
C ILE A 68 4.97 1.35 -6.10
N GLY A 69 3.71 1.75 -6.13
CA GLY A 69 2.96 2.16 -4.96
C GLY A 69 1.58 1.51 -4.92
N ALA A 70 0.84 1.85 -3.89
CA ALA A 70 -0.54 1.39 -3.73
C ALA A 70 -1.45 2.51 -3.21
N VAL A 71 -2.71 2.44 -3.58
CA VAL A 71 -3.80 3.24 -3.00
C VAL A 71 -4.67 2.29 -2.19
N LEU A 72 -4.87 2.57 -0.92
CA LEU A 72 -5.76 1.80 -0.07
C LEU A 72 -7.21 2.23 -0.30
N ASP A 73 -8.06 1.29 -0.68
CA ASP A 73 -9.51 1.38 -0.62
C ASP A 73 -10.03 0.51 0.54
N ILE A 74 -10.85 1.06 1.42
CA ILE A 74 -11.41 0.37 2.56
C ILE A 74 -12.80 0.92 2.90
N THR A 75 -13.75 0.03 3.16
CA THR A 75 -15.11 0.40 3.50
C THR A 75 -15.31 0.50 5.01
N PHE A 76 -15.87 1.62 5.48
CA PHE A 76 -16.34 1.78 6.86
C PHE A 76 -17.85 1.64 6.91
N GLN A 77 -18.33 0.56 7.52
CA GLN A 77 -19.75 0.31 7.71
C GLN A 77 -20.19 0.73 9.11
N LYS A 78 -21.06 1.73 9.20
CA LYS A 78 -21.69 2.14 10.45
C LYS A 78 -23.05 1.48 10.62
N THR A 79 -23.23 0.74 11.71
CA THR A 79 -24.50 0.15 12.11
C THR A 79 -25.02 0.88 13.36
N THR A 80 -26.27 1.36 13.30
CA THR A 80 -26.93 2.01 14.46
C THR A 80 -28.07 1.12 14.97
N GLN A 81 -28.04 0.83 16.26
CA GLN A 81 -29.04 0.02 16.94
C GLN A 81 -30.29 0.85 17.33
N SER A 82 -31.38 0.19 17.65
CA SER A 82 -32.65 0.84 18.05
C SER A 82 -32.53 1.63 19.35
N ASP A 83 -31.55 1.32 20.19
CA ASP A 83 -31.26 2.03 21.45
C ASP A 83 -30.38 3.29 21.23
N GLY A 84 -30.00 3.58 19.98
CA GLY A 84 -29.14 4.70 19.60
C GLY A 84 -27.64 4.43 19.69
N SER A 85 -27.20 3.26 20.16
CA SER A 85 -25.81 2.86 20.10
C SER A 85 -25.38 2.62 18.66
N SER A 86 -24.10 2.79 18.34
CA SER A 86 -23.57 2.49 17.00
C SER A 86 -22.19 1.86 17.06
N ALA A 87 -21.94 0.96 16.11
CA ALA A 87 -20.63 0.36 15.85
C ALA A 87 -20.19 0.73 14.44
N VAL A 88 -18.87 0.81 14.23
CA VAL A 88 -18.22 0.97 12.92
C VAL A 88 -17.31 -0.23 12.70
N GLU A 89 -17.43 -0.84 11.54
CA GLU A 89 -16.60 -1.96 11.13
C GLU A 89 -15.90 -1.61 9.83
N MET A 90 -14.64 -2.02 9.68
CA MET A 90 -13.89 -1.93 8.44
C MET A 90 -14.06 -3.21 7.63
N GLN A 91 -14.24 -3.08 6.32
CA GLN A 91 -14.49 -4.19 5.42
C GLN A 91 -13.73 -4.00 4.12
N ASP A 92 -13.40 -5.14 3.48
CA ASP A 92 -12.89 -5.23 2.12
C ASP A 92 -11.66 -4.34 1.80
N PRO A 93 -10.59 -4.34 2.64
CA PRO A 93 -9.40 -3.57 2.31
C PRO A 93 -8.78 -4.07 1.00
N LYS A 94 -8.50 -3.13 0.08
CA LYS A 94 -7.84 -3.38 -1.19
C LYS A 94 -6.71 -2.39 -1.42
N LEU A 95 -5.60 -2.89 -1.92
CA LEU A 95 -4.42 -2.12 -2.30
C LEU A 95 -4.33 -2.11 -3.82
N HIS A 96 -4.82 -1.03 -4.43
CA HIS A 96 -4.77 -0.82 -5.88
C HIS A 96 -3.38 -0.38 -6.29
N CYS A 97 -2.76 -1.16 -7.17
CA CYS A 97 -1.41 -0.86 -7.66
C CYS A 97 -1.40 0.39 -8.52
N VAL A 98 -0.45 1.27 -8.22
CA VAL A 98 -0.15 2.48 -9.00
C VAL A 98 1.33 2.55 -9.33
N ILE A 99 1.66 3.14 -10.47
CA ILE A 99 3.02 3.18 -11.00
C ILE A 99 3.39 4.60 -11.40
N SER A 100 4.47 5.12 -10.80
CA SER A 100 5.08 6.37 -11.22
C SER A 100 5.91 6.17 -12.48
N GLN A 101 5.63 6.94 -13.51
CA GLN A 101 6.32 6.94 -14.80
C GLN A 101 6.91 8.32 -15.09
N TYR A 102 8.13 8.37 -15.63
CA TYR A 102 8.72 9.60 -16.15
C TYR A 102 9.60 9.30 -17.36
N GLU A 103 9.81 10.32 -18.20
CA GLU A 103 10.69 10.28 -19.35
C GLU A 103 12.11 10.71 -18.98
N ASP A 104 13.07 10.50 -19.91
CA ASP A 104 14.47 10.88 -19.74
C ASP A 104 14.60 12.34 -19.25
N GLY A 105 15.49 12.55 -18.28
CA GLY A 105 15.71 13.84 -17.65
C GLY A 105 14.57 14.26 -16.68
N TRP A 106 13.85 13.31 -16.11
CA TRP A 106 12.79 13.54 -15.11
C TRP A 106 11.62 14.37 -15.63
N LYS A 107 11.26 14.17 -16.88
CA LYS A 107 10.17 14.89 -17.54
C LYS A 107 8.88 14.09 -17.51
N ASN A 108 7.76 14.81 -17.62
CA ASN A 108 6.44 14.23 -17.77
C ASN A 108 6.09 13.19 -16.70
N ILE A 109 6.45 13.47 -15.43
CA ILE A 109 6.15 12.58 -14.31
C ILE A 109 4.64 12.40 -14.20
N ARG A 110 4.17 11.15 -14.23
CA ARG A 110 2.75 10.78 -14.16
C ARG A 110 2.57 9.53 -13.32
N GLU A 111 1.38 9.40 -12.76
CA GLU A 111 0.93 8.20 -12.09
C GLU A 111 -0.05 7.44 -12.99
N TYR A 112 0.10 6.14 -13.04
CA TYR A 112 -0.78 5.23 -13.78
C TYR A 112 -1.35 4.17 -12.85
N PRO A 113 -2.67 3.86 -12.90
CA PRO A 113 -3.15 2.62 -12.33
C PRO A 113 -2.57 1.45 -13.12
N TYR A 114 -2.35 0.31 -12.46
CA TYR A 114 -1.78 -0.86 -13.11
C TYR A 114 -2.56 -1.29 -14.36
N SER A 115 -3.89 -1.20 -14.34
CA SER A 115 -4.75 -1.54 -15.49
C SER A 115 -4.49 -0.70 -16.75
N ALA A 116 -3.93 0.51 -16.59
CA ALA A 116 -3.55 1.39 -17.70
C ALA A 116 -2.05 1.37 -18.02
N TYR A 117 -1.24 0.66 -17.22
CA TYR A 117 0.21 0.57 -17.43
C TYR A 117 0.56 -0.56 -18.39
N THR A 118 1.32 -0.27 -19.44
CA THR A 118 1.73 -1.25 -20.46
C THR A 118 3.23 -1.46 -20.47
N ASP A 119 3.68 -2.59 -21.05
CA ASP A 119 5.13 -2.85 -21.19
C ASP A 119 5.81 -1.84 -22.14
N GLU A 120 5.07 -1.22 -23.08
CA GLU A 120 5.57 -0.14 -23.92
C GLU A 120 5.84 1.12 -23.07
N LEU A 121 4.95 1.46 -22.12
CA LEU A 121 5.21 2.53 -21.17
C LEU A 121 6.43 2.20 -20.30
N GLY A 122 6.52 0.98 -19.80
CA GLY A 122 7.63 0.52 -18.99
C GLY A 122 8.97 0.54 -19.73
N ALA A 123 8.97 0.23 -21.03
CA ALA A 123 10.17 0.32 -21.88
C ALA A 123 10.59 1.78 -22.16
N ALA A 124 9.64 2.72 -22.08
CA ALA A 124 9.89 4.16 -22.26
C ALA A 124 10.22 4.90 -20.96
N HIS A 125 10.37 4.19 -19.84
CA HIS A 125 10.76 4.81 -18.57
C HIS A 125 12.16 5.42 -18.64
N GLY A 126 12.36 6.59 -18.04
CA GLY A 126 13.57 7.40 -18.22
C GLY A 126 14.86 6.79 -17.69
N ASN A 127 14.83 5.88 -16.72
CA ASN A 127 16.02 5.32 -16.09
C ASN A 127 16.18 3.80 -16.23
N PHE A 128 15.10 3.05 -16.44
CA PHE A 128 15.11 1.58 -16.48
C PHE A 128 13.88 1.06 -17.24
N THR A 129 13.86 -0.23 -17.52
CA THR A 129 12.65 -0.88 -18.04
C THR A 129 11.85 -1.42 -16.88
N LEU A 130 10.58 -1.04 -16.79
CA LEU A 130 9.64 -1.46 -15.74
C LEU A 130 8.50 -2.27 -16.35
N THR A 131 8.69 -3.59 -16.43
CA THR A 131 7.69 -4.50 -17.00
C THR A 131 6.55 -4.80 -16.03
N ARG A 132 5.39 -5.16 -16.57
CA ARG A 132 4.25 -5.62 -15.74
C ARG A 132 4.62 -6.84 -14.89
N GLU A 133 5.36 -7.80 -15.44
CA GLU A 133 5.86 -8.98 -14.71
C GLU A 133 6.72 -8.57 -13.50
N TYR A 134 7.60 -7.58 -13.68
CA TYR A 134 8.41 -7.06 -12.57
C TYR A 134 7.54 -6.41 -11.50
N ILE A 135 6.58 -5.55 -11.88
CA ILE A 135 5.65 -4.90 -10.97
C ILE A 135 4.88 -5.93 -10.14
N GLU A 136 4.32 -6.95 -10.80
CA GLU A 136 3.61 -8.05 -10.12
C GLU A 136 4.53 -8.80 -9.14
N SER A 137 5.77 -9.07 -9.53
CA SER A 137 6.72 -9.76 -8.67
C SER A 137 7.05 -8.99 -7.38
N VAL A 138 7.15 -7.66 -7.47
CA VAL A 138 7.37 -6.78 -6.31
C VAL A 138 6.14 -6.75 -5.41
N LEU A 139 4.95 -6.55 -5.98
CA LEU A 139 3.71 -6.48 -5.20
C LEU A 139 3.42 -7.78 -4.44
N TYR A 140 3.43 -8.91 -5.15
CA TYR A 140 3.17 -10.22 -4.53
C TYR A 140 4.32 -10.71 -3.66
N GLY A 141 5.52 -10.15 -3.81
CA GLY A 141 6.65 -10.38 -2.91
C GLY A 141 6.54 -9.61 -1.60
N SER A 142 5.87 -8.46 -1.60
CA SER A 142 5.81 -7.57 -0.44
C SER A 142 4.45 -7.54 0.26
N ILE A 143 3.33 -7.78 -0.45
CA ILE A 143 1.96 -7.66 0.06
C ILE A 143 1.26 -9.01 -0.06
N ASP A 144 0.46 -9.38 0.96
CA ASP A 144 -0.40 -10.56 0.89
C ASP A 144 -1.39 -10.43 -0.27
N GLU A 145 -1.44 -11.45 -1.13
CA GLU A 145 -2.24 -11.50 -2.37
C GLU A 145 -3.72 -11.15 -2.15
N GLN A 146 -4.28 -11.51 -1.00
CA GLN A 146 -5.68 -11.21 -0.69
C GLN A 146 -6.02 -9.71 -0.70
N PHE A 147 -5.03 -8.84 -0.47
CA PHE A 147 -5.20 -7.39 -0.44
C PHE A 147 -4.82 -6.71 -1.77
N VAL A 148 -4.08 -7.38 -2.65
CA VAL A 148 -3.61 -6.78 -3.91
C VAL A 148 -4.73 -6.73 -4.95
N THR A 149 -4.84 -5.61 -5.63
CA THR A 149 -5.75 -5.40 -6.76
C THR A 149 -5.01 -4.76 -7.94
N LEU A 150 -5.17 -5.35 -9.12
CA LEU A 150 -4.49 -4.97 -10.37
C LEU A 150 -5.44 -4.33 -11.41
N ASP A 151 -6.57 -3.78 -10.97
CA ASP A 151 -7.57 -3.11 -11.79
C ASP A 151 -7.32 -1.59 -11.96
#